data_4b96977d4e3037ccd1da740db8801a19
#
_entry.id   4b96977d4e3037ccd1da740db8801a19
#
_cell.length_a   1.000
_cell.length_b   1.000
_cell.length_c   1.000
_cell.angle_alpha   90.00
_cell.angle_beta   90.00
_cell.angle_gamma   90.00
#
_symmetry.space_group_name_H-M   'P 1'
#
loop_
_entity.id
_entity.type
_entity.pdbx_description
1 polymer ?
#
loop_
_entity_poly.entity_id
_entity_poly.type
_entity_poly.pdbx_seq_one_letter_code
_entity_poly.pdbx_strand_id
1 'polypeptide(L)'
;MKKFVSLLLALLMIASLAACGKKANDDKTTDDSLSVLENVVTWNDVEPYRVLVQKGDPKGLLPGINKAIAELTADNGAKIKEIENKVASLDVNTPDSVGTEISDTETKSESGKPVLVVGTSPDYPPYEFYSDSAMTQFAGIDVEVAQYIADSMGMELQMEAMNFDNLVTSLSNGDFDMVLAACEYTEERALACDFSDPYYTDLPPVILVKTANLDKYKTLDDINKAGVIIGAQKNTTKANAAADMFPEAANGMVLESLVPT
;
A
#
# COMPACT_ATOMS: atom_id res chain seq x y z
N MET A 1 -1.31 -0.11 -23.75
CA MET A 1 -0.09 -0.36 -22.98
C MET A 1 -0.30 -0.20 -21.48
N LYS A 2 -1.08 0.81 -20.99
CA LYS A 2 -1.35 0.99 -19.53
C LYS A 2 -1.97 -0.23 -18.82
N LYS A 3 -2.84 -1.00 -19.51
CA LYS A 3 -3.49 -2.19 -18.94
C LYS A 3 -2.55 -3.39 -18.74
N PHE A 4 -1.45 -3.46 -19.50
CA PHE A 4 -0.52 -4.59 -19.43
C PHE A 4 0.47 -4.51 -18.26
N VAL A 5 0.90 -3.33 -17.87
CA VAL A 5 1.88 -3.16 -16.78
C VAL A 5 1.22 -3.44 -15.44
N SER A 6 -0.01 -2.97 -15.23
CA SER A 6 -0.75 -3.20 -13.97
C SER A 6 -1.21 -4.65 -13.80
N LEU A 7 -1.57 -5.32 -14.91
CA LEU A 7 -1.87 -6.75 -14.87
C LEU A 7 -0.62 -7.59 -14.53
N LEU A 8 0.55 -7.14 -14.98
CA LEU A 8 1.83 -7.80 -14.67
C LEU A 8 2.21 -7.64 -13.20
N LEU A 9 1.97 -6.47 -12.61
CA LEU A 9 2.21 -6.21 -11.18
C LEU A 9 1.23 -6.98 -10.28
N ALA A 10 -0.05 -7.05 -10.66
CA ALA A 10 -1.02 -7.90 -9.96
C ALA A 10 -0.68 -9.40 -10.07
N LEU A 11 -0.12 -9.84 -11.21
CA LEU A 11 0.35 -11.23 -11.39
C LEU A 11 1.62 -11.52 -10.57
N LEU A 12 2.50 -10.56 -10.37
CA LEU A 12 3.70 -10.70 -9.53
C LEU A 12 3.36 -10.85 -8.04
N MET A 13 2.31 -10.18 -7.55
CA MET A 13 1.80 -10.39 -6.18
C MET A 13 1.27 -11.82 -5.96
N ILE A 14 0.70 -12.44 -7.00
CA ILE A 14 0.19 -13.82 -6.94
C ILE A 14 1.34 -14.82 -6.76
N ALA A 15 2.52 -14.54 -7.33
CA ALA A 15 3.67 -15.45 -7.24
C ALA A 15 4.34 -15.42 -5.85
N SER A 16 4.30 -14.30 -5.12
CA SER A 16 4.91 -14.19 -3.78
C SER A 16 4.12 -14.91 -2.68
N LEU A 17 2.80 -15.06 -2.83
CA LEU A 17 1.96 -15.84 -1.91
C LEU A 17 2.15 -17.36 -2.03
N ALA A 18 2.72 -17.84 -3.14
CA ALA A 18 2.98 -19.27 -3.35
C ALA A 18 4.28 -19.78 -2.67
N ALA A 19 5.15 -18.88 -2.17
CA ALA A 19 6.47 -19.26 -1.65
C ALA A 19 6.51 -19.67 -0.17
N CYS A 20 5.43 -19.52 0.60
CA CYS A 20 5.35 -19.88 2.03
C CYS A 20 4.66 -21.21 2.32
N GLY A 21 4.95 -22.27 1.56
CA GLY A 21 4.40 -23.61 1.79
C GLY A 21 5.47 -24.60 2.22
N LYS A 22 5.48 -25.03 3.49
CA LYS A 22 6.22 -26.20 3.97
C LYS A 22 5.87 -27.43 3.14
N LYS A 23 6.91 -28.16 2.69
CA LYS A 23 6.77 -29.53 2.12
C LYS A 23 6.04 -30.44 3.11
N ALA A 24 4.82 -30.81 2.80
CA ALA A 24 4.20 -32.04 3.25
C ALA A 24 3.91 -32.87 2.00
N ASN A 25 4.43 -34.09 1.97
CA ASN A 25 4.08 -35.09 0.97
C ASN A 25 2.60 -35.42 1.13
N ASP A 26 1.80 -35.05 0.15
CA ASP A 26 0.60 -35.79 -0.23
C ASP A 26 0.20 -35.40 -1.66
N ASP A 27 0.00 -36.44 -2.47
CA ASP A 27 -0.25 -36.44 -3.89
C ASP A 27 -1.68 -35.99 -4.23
N LYS A 28 -1.91 -34.68 -4.10
CA LYS A 28 -2.98 -33.90 -4.77
C LYS A 28 -2.43 -32.52 -5.05
N THR A 29 -1.99 -32.27 -6.28
CA THR A 29 -1.76 -30.93 -6.77
C THR A 29 -3.07 -30.15 -6.76
N THR A 30 -3.40 -29.56 -5.61
CA THR A 30 -4.41 -28.49 -5.57
C THR A 30 -3.76 -27.32 -6.28
N ASP A 31 -4.35 -26.90 -7.37
CA ASP A 31 -4.00 -25.65 -8.04
C ASP A 31 -4.36 -24.51 -7.08
N ASP A 32 -3.36 -24.02 -6.34
CA ASP A 32 -3.50 -22.92 -5.39
C ASP A 32 -3.37 -21.54 -6.09
N SER A 33 -3.37 -21.50 -7.43
CA SER A 33 -3.34 -20.26 -8.18
C SER A 33 -4.56 -19.38 -7.88
N LEU A 34 -4.34 -18.07 -7.95
CA LEU A 34 -5.37 -17.06 -7.76
C LEU A 34 -5.81 -16.51 -9.12
N SER A 35 -7.07 -16.17 -9.22
CA SER A 35 -7.65 -15.52 -10.39
C SER A 35 -8.51 -14.34 -9.98
N VAL A 36 -8.54 -13.33 -10.86
CA VAL A 36 -9.44 -12.18 -10.71
C VAL A 36 -10.85 -12.57 -11.11
N LEU A 37 -11.83 -12.20 -10.30
CA LEU A 37 -13.24 -12.25 -10.69
C LEU A 37 -13.55 -11.04 -11.57
N GLU A 38 -13.57 -11.29 -12.88
CA GLU A 38 -13.90 -10.24 -13.85
C GLU A 38 -15.41 -9.95 -13.86
N ASN A 39 -15.76 -8.67 -14.02
CA ASN A 39 -17.14 -8.21 -14.23
C ASN A 39 -18.13 -8.50 -13.08
N VAL A 40 -17.68 -8.86 -11.89
CA VAL A 40 -18.56 -9.09 -10.74
C VAL A 40 -18.82 -7.79 -9.99
N VAL A 41 -17.79 -6.93 -9.88
CA VAL A 41 -17.89 -5.62 -9.26
C VAL A 41 -17.43 -4.55 -10.23
N THR A 42 -18.19 -3.45 -10.33
CA THR A 42 -17.78 -2.24 -11.06
C THR A 42 -17.52 -1.14 -10.04
N TRP A 43 -16.30 -0.65 -10.01
CA TRP A 43 -15.92 0.51 -9.22
C TRP A 43 -16.06 1.76 -10.09
N ASN A 44 -16.89 2.70 -9.66
CA ASN A 44 -17.14 3.92 -10.44
C ASN A 44 -16.07 4.97 -10.18
N ASP A 45 -15.59 5.05 -8.94
CA ASP A 45 -14.62 6.04 -8.49
C ASP A 45 -13.51 5.34 -7.70
N VAL A 46 -12.27 5.76 -7.93
CA VAL A 46 -11.08 5.35 -7.18
C VAL A 46 -10.55 6.58 -6.49
N GLU A 47 -10.58 6.57 -5.16
CA GLU A 47 -10.03 7.66 -4.37
C GLU A 47 -8.50 7.67 -4.51
N PRO A 48 -7.90 8.81 -4.84
CA PRO A 48 -6.45 8.88 -4.98
C PRO A 48 -5.73 8.82 -3.63
N TYR A 49 -4.47 8.40 -3.66
CA TYR A 49 -3.59 8.37 -2.49
C TYR A 49 -3.06 9.74 -2.14
N ARG A 50 -2.93 10.00 -0.84
CA ARG A 50 -2.52 11.27 -0.26
C ARG A 50 -1.56 11.04 0.90
N VAL A 51 -0.71 12.02 1.15
CA VAL A 51 0.10 12.08 2.37
C VAL A 51 -0.79 12.56 3.52
N LEU A 52 -0.64 11.92 4.69
CA LEU A 52 -1.31 12.34 5.91
C LEU A 52 -0.34 13.10 6.81
N VAL A 53 -0.81 14.19 7.41
CA VAL A 53 -0.09 14.92 8.48
C VAL A 53 -0.99 15.06 9.71
N GLN A 54 -0.40 15.38 10.86
CA GLN A 54 -1.18 15.64 12.07
C GLN A 54 -2.28 16.67 11.80
N LYS A 55 -3.41 16.49 12.48
CA LYS A 55 -4.55 17.42 12.40
C LYS A 55 -4.15 18.85 12.73
N GLY A 56 -4.50 19.76 11.84
CA GLY A 56 -4.15 21.18 11.95
C GLY A 56 -2.73 21.51 11.50
N ASP A 57 -1.99 20.55 10.95
CA ASP A 57 -0.62 20.70 10.44
C ASP A 57 0.30 21.52 11.38
N PRO A 58 0.49 21.09 12.64
CA PRO A 58 1.19 21.89 13.64
C PRO A 58 2.68 22.15 13.30
N LYS A 59 3.25 21.36 12.41
CA LYS A 59 4.63 21.50 11.92
C LYS A 59 4.72 22.32 10.63
N GLY A 60 3.58 22.68 10.02
CA GLY A 60 3.53 23.47 8.78
C GLY A 60 4.12 22.73 7.57
N LEU A 61 3.93 21.41 7.47
CA LEU A 61 4.53 20.57 6.44
C LEU A 61 3.75 20.59 5.12
N LEU A 62 2.42 20.71 5.19
CA LEU A 62 1.55 20.59 4.00
C LEU A 62 1.94 21.51 2.83
N PRO A 63 2.31 22.78 3.03
CA PRO A 63 2.71 23.62 1.91
C PRO A 63 3.95 23.09 1.17
N GLY A 64 4.94 22.56 1.89
CA GLY A 64 6.14 21.94 1.32
C GLY A 64 5.81 20.64 0.61
N ILE A 65 5.01 19.78 1.24
CA ILE A 65 4.54 18.51 0.70
C ILE A 65 3.76 18.74 -0.61
N ASN A 66 2.76 19.65 -0.59
CA ASN A 66 1.93 19.92 -1.76
C ASN A 66 2.74 20.53 -2.92
N LYS A 67 3.75 21.35 -2.61
CA LYS A 67 4.68 21.85 -3.63
C LYS A 67 5.44 20.70 -4.28
N ALA A 68 6.00 19.78 -3.50
CA ALA A 68 6.71 18.60 -4.01
C ALA A 68 5.79 17.69 -4.85
N ILE A 69 4.56 17.47 -4.39
CA ILE A 69 3.54 16.70 -5.13
C ILE A 69 3.20 17.38 -6.46
N ALA A 70 3.02 18.69 -6.47
CA ALA A 70 2.76 19.43 -7.70
C ALA A 70 3.88 19.27 -8.73
N GLU A 71 5.15 19.23 -8.28
CA GLU A 71 6.31 18.98 -9.13
C GLU A 71 6.38 17.52 -9.61
N LEU A 72 6.00 16.55 -8.77
CA LEU A 72 5.93 15.12 -9.11
C LEU A 72 4.85 14.83 -10.16
N THR A 73 3.69 15.47 -10.02
CA THR A 73 2.53 15.25 -10.88
C THR A 73 2.50 16.12 -12.12
N ALA A 74 3.43 17.08 -12.24
CA ALA A 74 3.59 17.92 -13.42
C ALA A 74 3.85 17.09 -14.70
N ASP A 75 3.70 17.69 -15.86
CA ASP A 75 3.98 17.10 -17.18
C ASP A 75 3.31 15.72 -17.38
N ASN A 76 2.03 15.64 -17.05
CA ASN A 76 1.24 14.39 -17.07
C ASN A 76 1.85 13.28 -16.21
N GLY A 77 2.45 13.63 -15.08
CA GLY A 77 3.04 12.68 -14.12
C GLY A 77 4.32 12.02 -14.66
N ALA A 78 5.15 12.73 -15.40
CA ALA A 78 6.38 12.17 -15.96
C ALA A 78 7.29 11.59 -14.87
N LYS A 79 7.48 12.31 -13.77
CA LYS A 79 8.31 11.84 -12.64
C LYS A 79 7.67 10.64 -11.91
N ILE A 80 6.37 10.62 -11.73
CA ILE A 80 5.66 9.45 -11.18
C ILE A 80 5.88 8.23 -12.06
N LYS A 81 5.87 8.38 -13.39
CA LYS A 81 6.17 7.27 -14.31
C LYS A 81 7.61 6.80 -14.23
N GLU A 82 8.56 7.69 -13.98
CA GLU A 82 9.95 7.31 -13.73
C GLU A 82 10.06 6.49 -12.44
N ILE A 83 9.37 6.89 -11.38
CA ILE A 83 9.27 6.14 -10.12
C ILE A 83 8.62 4.77 -10.37
N GLU A 84 7.46 4.71 -11.05
CA GLU A 84 6.79 3.45 -11.41
C GLU A 84 7.74 2.49 -12.15
N ASN A 85 8.49 3.00 -13.13
CA ASN A 85 9.45 2.20 -13.90
C ASN A 85 10.62 1.72 -13.05
N LYS A 86 11.13 2.56 -12.13
CA LYS A 86 12.17 2.19 -11.18
C LYS A 86 11.70 1.06 -10.29
N VAL A 87 10.54 1.21 -9.65
CA VAL A 87 9.95 0.20 -8.76
C VAL A 87 9.63 -1.09 -9.51
N ALA A 88 9.07 -1.00 -10.73
CA ALA A 88 8.78 -2.17 -11.57
C ALA A 88 10.03 -2.96 -12.00
N SER A 89 11.22 -2.35 -11.92
CA SER A 89 12.48 -3.04 -12.20
C SER A 89 13.05 -3.80 -10.99
N LEU A 90 12.49 -3.57 -9.79
CA LEU A 90 12.88 -4.30 -8.59
C LEU A 90 12.30 -5.71 -8.64
N ASP A 91 13.10 -6.70 -8.31
CA ASP A 91 12.62 -8.08 -8.20
C ASP A 91 12.11 -8.32 -6.77
N VAL A 92 10.81 -8.15 -6.58
CA VAL A 92 10.14 -8.39 -5.28
C VAL A 92 10.23 -9.85 -4.81
N ASN A 93 10.67 -10.78 -5.68
CA ASN A 93 10.83 -12.20 -5.35
C ASN A 93 12.27 -12.58 -4.98
N THR A 94 13.23 -11.72 -5.24
CA THR A 94 14.61 -11.82 -4.76
C THR A 94 14.86 -10.66 -3.80
N PRO A 95 14.59 -10.85 -2.50
CA PRO A 95 15.00 -9.89 -1.48
C PRO A 95 16.51 -9.72 -1.60
N ASP A 96 17.00 -8.52 -1.69
CA ASP A 96 18.37 -8.06 -1.93
C ASP A 96 18.55 -7.36 -3.30
N SER A 97 17.48 -7.17 -4.08
CA SER A 97 17.49 -6.21 -5.18
C SER A 97 17.42 -4.80 -4.59
N VAL A 98 18.40 -4.00 -4.95
CA VAL A 98 18.72 -2.67 -4.43
C VAL A 98 17.48 -1.79 -4.24
N GLY A 99 16.96 -1.75 -3.01
CA GLY A 99 16.07 -0.70 -2.53
C GLY A 99 16.90 0.56 -2.18
N THR A 100 16.24 1.67 -1.98
CA THR A 100 16.85 2.83 -1.36
C THR A 100 17.20 2.43 0.07
N GLU A 101 18.48 2.39 0.43
CA GLU A 101 18.91 2.13 1.81
C GLU A 101 18.41 3.27 2.71
N ILE A 102 17.31 3.06 3.38
CA ILE A 102 16.80 3.95 4.40
C ILE A 102 16.86 3.15 5.69
N SER A 103 17.87 3.44 6.51
CA SER A 103 18.10 2.70 7.73
C SER A 103 17.13 3.13 8.83
N ASP A 104 16.64 2.12 9.52
CA ASP A 104 15.82 2.19 10.73
C ASP A 104 16.74 2.55 11.93
N THR A 105 17.23 3.81 12.03
CA THR A 105 18.10 4.17 13.16
C THR A 105 18.05 5.64 13.52
N GLU A 106 17.70 5.82 14.81
CA GLU A 106 17.84 7.01 15.66
C GLU A 106 17.89 8.41 14.98
N THR A 107 16.95 9.22 15.37
CA THR A 107 16.68 10.65 15.08
C THR A 107 17.90 11.61 15.11
N LYS A 108 19.06 11.21 14.64
CA LYS A 108 20.22 12.09 14.47
C LYS A 108 20.69 12.09 13.03
N SER A 109 20.34 13.18 12.34
CA SER A 109 20.93 13.51 11.05
C SER A 109 22.45 13.51 11.16
N GLU A 110 23.12 12.68 10.37
CA GLU A 110 24.60 12.71 10.22
C GLU A 110 25.05 13.96 9.44
N SER A 111 24.17 14.53 8.61
CA SER A 111 24.44 15.69 7.76
C SER A 111 24.13 17.03 8.43
N GLY A 112 23.44 17.03 9.58
CA GLY A 112 22.99 18.24 10.26
C GLY A 112 21.72 18.86 9.64
N LYS A 113 21.08 18.20 8.68
CA LYS A 113 19.77 18.60 8.14
C LYS A 113 18.63 18.18 9.09
N PRO A 114 17.49 18.86 9.07
CA PRO A 114 16.32 18.35 9.79
C PRO A 114 15.89 16.99 9.21
N VAL A 115 15.38 16.12 10.07
CA VAL A 115 14.87 14.79 9.69
C VAL A 115 13.36 14.86 9.47
N LEU A 116 12.88 14.21 8.43
CA LEU A 116 11.46 13.98 8.15
C LEU A 116 11.14 12.53 8.48
N VAL A 117 10.42 12.31 9.57
CA VAL A 117 10.03 10.97 10.04
C VAL A 117 8.72 10.56 9.38
N VAL A 118 8.73 9.46 8.65
CA VAL A 118 7.60 8.99 7.83
C VAL A 118 7.16 7.61 8.28
N GLY A 119 5.91 7.53 8.76
CA GLY A 119 5.25 6.26 9.07
C GLY A 119 4.75 5.57 7.80
N THR A 120 4.98 4.25 7.71
CA THR A 120 4.53 3.42 6.58
C THR A 120 4.18 2.01 7.03
N SER A 121 3.46 1.24 6.19
CA SER A 121 3.13 -0.17 6.43
C SER A 121 3.71 -1.03 5.30
N PRO A 122 4.97 -1.51 5.41
CA PRO A 122 5.71 -2.08 4.28
C PRO A 122 5.28 -3.53 3.95
N ASP A 123 4.00 -3.73 3.72
CA ASP A 123 3.34 -4.98 3.35
C ASP A 123 2.49 -4.85 2.07
N TYR A 124 2.59 -3.70 1.35
CA TYR A 124 1.74 -3.40 0.22
C TYR A 124 2.51 -3.04 -1.07
N PRO A 125 3.23 -4.01 -1.69
CA PRO A 125 3.88 -3.75 -2.97
C PRO A 125 2.82 -3.44 -4.07
N PRO A 126 3.09 -2.54 -5.02
CA PRO A 126 4.37 -1.87 -5.28
C PRO A 126 4.55 -0.53 -4.54
N TYR A 127 3.68 -0.20 -3.57
CA TYR A 127 3.68 1.12 -2.93
C TYR A 127 4.71 1.20 -1.82
N GLU A 128 4.65 0.29 -0.85
CA GLU A 128 5.59 0.19 0.26
C GLU A 128 5.83 -1.27 0.63
N PHE A 129 7.10 -1.67 0.65
CA PHE A 129 7.51 -3.02 0.99
C PHE A 129 8.98 -3.07 1.41
N TYR A 130 9.38 -4.17 2.04
CA TYR A 130 10.78 -4.44 2.29
C TYR A 130 11.46 -5.05 1.06
N SER A 131 12.58 -4.47 0.62
CA SER A 131 13.36 -4.96 -0.51
C SER A 131 14.42 -5.99 -0.15
N ASP A 132 14.61 -6.23 1.16
CA ASP A 132 15.56 -7.20 1.68
C ASP A 132 14.91 -8.21 2.63
N SER A 133 15.51 -9.40 2.74
CA SER A 133 15.03 -10.46 3.62
C SER A 133 15.23 -10.17 5.11
N ALA A 134 16.10 -9.23 5.45
CA ALA A 134 16.32 -8.78 6.82
C ALA A 134 15.28 -7.74 7.27
N MET A 135 14.43 -7.27 6.34
CA MET A 135 13.40 -6.25 6.59
C MET A 135 14.00 -4.94 7.13
N THR A 136 15.12 -4.50 6.54
CA THR A 136 15.84 -3.28 6.92
C THR A 136 15.83 -2.21 5.85
N GLN A 137 15.46 -2.57 4.60
CA GLN A 137 15.45 -1.66 3.46
C GLN A 137 14.03 -1.51 2.91
N PHE A 138 13.58 -0.28 2.84
CA PHE A 138 12.29 0.06 2.26
C PHE A 138 12.39 0.31 0.76
N ALA A 139 11.37 -0.09 0.02
CA ALA A 139 11.20 0.19 -1.39
C ALA A 139 9.73 0.38 -1.74
N GLY A 140 9.49 1.01 -2.88
CA GLY A 140 8.14 1.19 -3.40
C GLY A 140 7.87 2.61 -3.86
N ILE A 141 6.71 2.82 -4.47
CA ILE A 141 6.31 4.13 -5.01
C ILE A 141 6.23 5.16 -3.89
N ASP A 142 5.65 4.81 -2.75
CA ASP A 142 5.49 5.69 -1.60
C ASP A 142 6.83 6.05 -0.98
N VAL A 143 7.77 5.11 -0.93
CA VAL A 143 9.13 5.35 -0.43
C VAL A 143 9.86 6.35 -1.33
N GLU A 144 9.75 6.20 -2.65
CA GLU A 144 10.36 7.14 -3.61
C GLU A 144 9.68 8.53 -3.56
N VAL A 145 8.37 8.58 -3.36
CA VAL A 145 7.62 9.83 -3.17
C VAL A 145 8.05 10.50 -1.86
N ALA A 146 8.19 9.73 -0.76
CA ALA A 146 8.68 10.25 0.52
C ALA A 146 10.09 10.84 0.40
N GLN A 147 11.00 10.13 -0.31
CA GLN A 147 12.36 10.62 -0.58
C GLN A 147 12.34 11.92 -1.38
N TYR A 148 11.50 12.00 -2.42
CA TYR A 148 11.38 13.21 -3.22
C TYR A 148 10.86 14.41 -2.41
N ILE A 149 9.88 14.18 -1.51
CA ILE A 149 9.34 15.20 -0.62
C ILE A 149 10.45 15.70 0.34
N ALA A 150 11.17 14.77 1.00
CA ALA A 150 12.27 15.12 1.90
C ALA A 150 13.33 15.95 1.21
N ASP A 151 13.79 15.51 0.02
CA ASP A 151 14.79 16.22 -0.79
C ASP A 151 14.32 17.62 -1.20
N SER A 152 13.07 17.75 -1.64
CA SER A 152 12.46 19.03 -2.02
C SER A 152 12.38 20.01 -0.85
N MET A 153 12.21 19.50 0.37
CA MET A 153 12.17 20.28 1.60
C MET A 153 13.54 20.48 2.25
N GLY A 154 14.62 19.87 1.68
CA GLY A 154 15.96 19.94 2.22
C GLY A 154 16.14 19.17 3.54
N MET A 155 15.33 18.14 3.75
CA MET A 155 15.33 17.27 4.94
C MET A 155 15.97 15.91 4.63
N GLU A 156 16.36 15.17 5.67
CA GLU A 156 16.71 13.75 5.56
C GLU A 156 15.47 12.89 5.81
N LEU A 157 15.29 11.85 5.01
CA LEU A 157 14.20 10.91 5.18
C LEU A 157 14.55 9.85 6.22
N GLN A 158 13.64 9.62 7.17
CA GLN A 158 13.62 8.46 8.05
C GLN A 158 12.28 7.74 7.91
N MET A 159 12.33 6.45 7.57
CA MET A 159 11.11 5.63 7.47
C MET A 159 10.92 4.83 8.76
N GLU A 160 9.68 4.78 9.23
CA GLU A 160 9.27 4.01 10.42
C GLU A 160 8.17 3.04 10.03
N ALA A 161 8.43 1.73 10.23
CA ALA A 161 7.47 0.68 9.93
C ALA A 161 6.46 0.48 11.04
N MET A 162 5.19 0.35 10.65
CA MET A 162 4.10 0.06 11.58
C MET A 162 2.97 -0.67 10.86
N ASN A 163 2.16 -1.41 11.60
CA ASN A 163 0.92 -1.96 11.06
C ASN A 163 -0.03 -0.85 10.60
N PHE A 164 -0.62 -1.02 9.42
CA PHE A 164 -1.47 -0.02 8.78
C PHE A 164 -2.57 0.53 9.70
N ASP A 165 -3.19 -0.32 10.49
CA ASP A 165 -4.29 0.07 11.40
C ASP A 165 -3.88 0.98 12.56
N ASN A 166 -2.58 1.10 12.83
CA ASN A 166 -2.04 1.97 13.89
C ASN A 166 -1.50 3.30 13.37
N LEU A 167 -1.26 3.45 12.06
CA LEU A 167 -0.59 4.62 11.47
C LEU A 167 -1.26 5.95 11.83
N VAL A 168 -2.59 6.05 11.68
CA VAL A 168 -3.31 7.30 11.95
C VAL A 168 -3.26 7.66 13.44
N THR A 169 -3.31 6.68 14.32
CA THR A 169 -3.22 6.90 15.78
C THR A 169 -1.82 7.40 16.16
N SER A 170 -0.78 6.76 15.67
CA SER A 170 0.60 7.17 15.93
C SER A 170 0.93 8.53 15.32
N LEU A 171 0.42 8.83 14.12
CA LEU A 171 0.53 10.17 13.55
C LEU A 171 -0.12 11.22 14.46
N SER A 172 -1.31 10.94 14.99
CA SER A 172 -2.02 11.85 15.91
C SER A 172 -1.26 12.07 17.21
N ASN A 173 -0.52 11.05 17.67
CA ASN A 173 0.33 11.15 18.86
C ASN A 173 1.62 11.94 18.59
N GLY A 174 1.99 12.14 17.32
CA GLY A 174 3.22 12.82 16.92
C GLY A 174 4.44 11.92 16.83
N ASP A 175 4.24 10.60 16.75
CA ASP A 175 5.32 9.63 16.55
C ASP A 175 5.98 9.80 15.17
N PHE A 176 5.21 10.31 14.20
CA PHE A 176 5.66 10.62 12.83
C PHE A 176 5.41 12.09 12.48
N ASP A 177 6.13 12.58 11.48
CA ASP A 177 5.87 13.88 10.85
C ASP A 177 4.76 13.77 9.81
N MET A 178 4.77 12.69 9.04
CA MET A 178 3.76 12.37 8.03
C MET A 178 3.61 10.85 7.87
N VAL A 179 2.57 10.43 7.16
CA VAL A 179 2.33 9.04 6.77
C VAL A 179 2.19 8.94 5.27
N LEU A 180 2.91 7.98 4.67
CA LEU A 180 2.77 7.49 3.31
C LEU A 180 2.60 5.97 3.35
N ALA A 181 1.43 5.48 2.98
CA ALA A 181 1.04 4.07 3.00
C ALA A 181 -0.19 3.84 2.10
N ALA A 182 -0.12 4.28 0.84
CA ALA A 182 -1.20 4.21 -0.13
C ALA A 182 -2.56 4.66 0.45
N CYS A 183 -2.54 5.73 1.26
CA CYS A 183 -3.69 6.17 2.04
C CYS A 183 -4.67 6.98 1.19
N GLU A 184 -5.91 6.50 1.12
CA GLU A 184 -7.05 7.21 0.56
C GLU A 184 -7.68 8.16 1.58
N TYR A 185 -8.31 9.23 1.08
CA TYR A 185 -9.13 10.09 1.93
C TYR A 185 -10.35 9.32 2.45
N THR A 186 -10.67 9.48 3.72
CA THR A 186 -11.96 9.15 4.30
C THR A 186 -12.36 10.22 5.32
N GLU A 187 -13.67 10.43 5.49
CA GLU A 187 -14.16 11.38 6.49
C GLU A 187 -13.73 10.97 7.91
N GLU A 188 -13.66 9.68 8.19
CA GLU A 188 -13.19 9.17 9.48
C GLU A 188 -11.74 9.56 9.74
N ARG A 189 -10.84 9.32 8.78
CA ARG A 189 -9.43 9.72 8.89
C ARG A 189 -9.28 11.24 9.00
N ALA A 190 -10.12 12.00 8.28
CA ALA A 190 -10.11 13.47 8.32
C ALA A 190 -10.48 14.09 9.68
N LEU A 191 -11.07 13.31 10.59
CA LEU A 191 -11.25 13.75 11.99
C LEU A 191 -9.92 13.77 12.75
N ALA A 192 -8.97 12.90 12.40
CA ALA A 192 -7.72 12.67 13.14
C ALA A 192 -6.48 13.26 12.44
N CYS A 193 -6.53 13.49 11.13
CA CYS A 193 -5.39 14.00 10.35
C CYS A 193 -5.85 14.97 9.26
N ASP A 194 -4.90 15.66 8.65
CA ASP A 194 -5.09 16.45 7.44
C ASP A 194 -4.36 15.78 6.28
N PHE A 195 -4.80 16.08 5.05
CA PHE A 195 -4.36 15.44 3.83
C PHE A 195 -3.68 16.41 2.88
N SER A 196 -2.67 15.92 2.17
CA SER A 196 -2.08 16.62 1.04
C SER A 196 -3.00 16.64 -0.18
N ASP A 197 -2.57 17.33 -1.23
CA ASP A 197 -3.02 17.06 -2.58
C ASP A 197 -2.72 15.59 -2.97
N PRO A 198 -3.47 15.00 -3.92
CA PRO A 198 -3.24 13.63 -4.34
C PRO A 198 -1.93 13.49 -5.11
N TYR A 199 -1.14 12.44 -4.79
CA TYR A 199 0.10 12.13 -5.50
C TYR A 199 -0.03 10.98 -6.49
N TYR A 200 -0.99 10.07 -6.27
CA TYR A 200 -1.16 8.87 -7.09
C TYR A 200 -2.63 8.44 -7.18
N THR A 201 -3.01 7.84 -8.30
CA THR A 201 -4.32 7.20 -8.46
C THR A 201 -4.11 5.79 -8.99
N ASP A 202 -4.52 4.81 -8.19
CA ASP A 202 -4.41 3.39 -8.52
C ASP A 202 -5.49 2.93 -9.51
N LEU A 203 -5.40 1.69 -9.91
CA LEU A 203 -6.47 1.00 -10.61
C LEU A 203 -7.60 0.62 -9.63
N PRO A 204 -8.82 0.44 -10.15
CA PRO A 204 -9.91 -0.08 -9.33
C PRO A 204 -9.53 -1.41 -8.65
N PRO A 205 -9.93 -1.63 -7.38
CA PRO A 205 -9.70 -2.88 -6.70
C PRO A 205 -10.42 -4.04 -7.38
N VAL A 206 -9.91 -5.25 -7.18
CA VAL A 206 -10.47 -6.48 -7.75
C VAL A 206 -10.70 -7.51 -6.65
N ILE A 207 -11.60 -8.45 -6.91
CA ILE A 207 -11.82 -9.62 -6.05
C ILE A 207 -10.97 -10.77 -6.58
N LEU A 208 -10.16 -11.35 -5.70
CA LEU A 208 -9.36 -12.55 -5.98
C LEU A 208 -10.03 -13.78 -5.40
N VAL A 209 -9.97 -14.87 -6.16
CA VAL A 209 -10.43 -16.19 -5.70
C VAL A 209 -9.41 -17.25 -6.12
N LYS A 210 -9.41 -18.41 -5.44
CA LYS A 210 -8.69 -19.57 -5.98
C LYS A 210 -9.24 -19.91 -7.36
N THR A 211 -8.37 -20.13 -8.33
CA THR A 211 -8.73 -20.44 -9.73
C THR A 211 -9.74 -21.59 -9.81
N ALA A 212 -9.59 -22.60 -8.98
CA ALA A 212 -10.53 -23.71 -8.86
C ALA A 212 -11.97 -23.31 -8.44
N ASN A 213 -12.16 -22.09 -7.94
CA ASN A 213 -13.45 -21.57 -7.49
C ASN A 213 -14.07 -20.56 -8.47
N LEU A 214 -13.46 -20.27 -9.61
CA LEU A 214 -13.99 -19.30 -10.59
C LEU A 214 -15.43 -19.61 -10.99
N ASP A 215 -15.75 -20.89 -11.20
CA ASP A 215 -17.10 -21.29 -11.57
C ASP A 215 -18.13 -21.19 -10.43
N LYS A 216 -17.66 -21.06 -9.20
CA LYS A 216 -18.52 -20.96 -8.02
C LYS A 216 -19.01 -19.51 -7.77
N TYR A 217 -18.22 -18.51 -8.17
CA TYR A 217 -18.46 -17.10 -7.88
C TYR A 217 -18.59 -16.31 -9.18
N LYS A 218 -19.77 -16.23 -9.75
CA LYS A 218 -20.03 -15.56 -11.05
C LYS A 218 -20.80 -14.24 -10.91
N THR A 219 -21.42 -14.04 -9.77
CA THR A 219 -22.27 -12.86 -9.49
C THR A 219 -21.99 -12.35 -8.09
N LEU A 220 -22.40 -11.12 -7.80
CA LEU A 220 -22.40 -10.58 -6.43
C LEU A 220 -23.18 -11.47 -5.46
N ASP A 221 -24.33 -12.01 -5.90
CA ASP A 221 -25.16 -12.89 -5.08
C ASP A 221 -24.48 -14.22 -4.75
N ASP A 222 -23.53 -14.67 -5.58
CA ASP A 222 -22.75 -15.88 -5.27
C ASP A 222 -21.74 -15.65 -4.17
N ILE A 223 -21.28 -14.41 -4.01
CA ILE A 223 -20.31 -14.00 -2.98
C ILE A 223 -21.06 -13.60 -1.71
N ASN A 224 -22.15 -12.83 -1.84
CA ASN A 224 -22.95 -12.36 -0.71
C ASN A 224 -23.85 -13.46 -0.14
N LYS A 225 -23.26 -14.50 0.41
CA LYS A 225 -23.95 -15.66 1.01
C LYS A 225 -23.37 -16.01 2.36
N ALA A 226 -24.21 -16.48 3.25
CA ALA A 226 -23.78 -17.02 4.53
C ALA A 226 -22.74 -18.15 4.34
N GLY A 227 -21.64 -18.07 5.08
CA GLY A 227 -20.54 -19.03 5.00
C GLY A 227 -19.49 -18.73 3.92
N VAL A 228 -19.66 -17.69 3.11
CA VAL A 228 -18.55 -17.12 2.30
C VAL A 228 -17.71 -16.21 3.20
N ILE A 229 -16.42 -16.38 3.17
CA ILE A 229 -15.45 -15.57 3.92
C ILE A 229 -14.74 -14.65 2.93
N ILE A 230 -14.75 -13.35 3.20
CA ILE A 230 -14.08 -12.33 2.42
C ILE A 230 -12.93 -11.79 3.26
N GLY A 231 -11.71 -11.83 2.70
CA GLY A 231 -10.53 -11.26 3.33
C GLY A 231 -10.24 -9.87 2.81
N ALA A 232 -9.94 -8.94 3.72
CA ALA A 232 -9.42 -7.60 3.41
C ALA A 232 -8.57 -7.12 4.58
N GLN A 233 -7.59 -6.27 4.30
CA GLN A 233 -6.76 -5.68 5.35
C GLN A 233 -7.61 -4.73 6.22
N LYS A 234 -7.43 -4.84 7.52
CA LYS A 234 -8.19 -4.07 8.52
C LYS A 234 -7.98 -2.56 8.36
N ASN A 235 -9.01 -1.78 8.63
CA ASN A 235 -9.01 -0.31 8.54
C ASN A 235 -8.72 0.26 7.15
N THR A 236 -8.86 -0.56 6.10
CA THR A 236 -8.77 -0.09 4.71
C THR A 236 -10.15 0.23 4.14
N THR A 237 -10.18 1.08 3.12
CA THR A 237 -11.39 1.37 2.33
C THR A 237 -11.92 0.12 1.65
N LYS A 238 -11.03 -0.82 1.29
CA LYS A 238 -11.37 -2.13 0.69
C LYS A 238 -12.12 -3.01 1.68
N ALA A 239 -11.75 -2.98 2.98
CA ALA A 239 -12.48 -3.70 4.03
C ALA A 239 -13.89 -3.12 4.23
N ASN A 240 -14.02 -1.79 4.27
CA ASN A 240 -15.31 -1.12 4.38
C ASN A 240 -16.20 -1.44 3.18
N ALA A 241 -15.66 -1.32 1.97
CA ALA A 241 -16.38 -1.67 0.74
C ALA A 241 -16.82 -3.15 0.71
N ALA A 242 -15.99 -4.07 1.18
CA ALA A 242 -16.35 -5.49 1.28
C ALA A 242 -17.50 -5.71 2.27
N ALA A 243 -17.50 -5.03 3.43
CA ALA A 243 -18.57 -5.11 4.41
C ALA A 243 -19.91 -4.56 3.86
N ASP A 244 -19.85 -3.45 3.14
CA ASP A 244 -21.04 -2.81 2.55
C ASP A 244 -21.64 -3.64 1.39
N MET A 245 -20.77 -4.21 0.56
CA MET A 245 -21.19 -4.96 -0.63
C MET A 245 -21.65 -6.38 -0.33
N PHE A 246 -21.15 -6.98 0.75
CA PHE A 246 -21.37 -8.38 1.08
C PHE A 246 -21.86 -8.60 2.52
N PRO A 247 -22.97 -7.94 2.93
CA PRO A 247 -23.44 -7.99 4.32
C PRO A 247 -23.88 -9.40 4.78
N GLU A 248 -24.25 -10.29 3.86
CA GLU A 248 -24.66 -11.67 4.18
C GLU A 248 -23.46 -12.64 4.26
N ALA A 249 -22.31 -12.28 3.70
CA ALA A 249 -21.09 -13.05 3.87
C ALA A 249 -20.66 -12.98 5.33
N ALA A 250 -20.13 -14.08 5.86
CA ALA A 250 -19.53 -14.07 7.21
C ALA A 250 -18.51 -12.93 7.27
N ASN A 251 -18.55 -12.15 8.35
CA ASN A 251 -17.64 -11.05 8.61
C ASN A 251 -16.23 -11.47 8.19
N GLY A 252 -15.70 -10.75 7.21
CA GLY A 252 -14.49 -11.13 6.52
C GLY A 252 -13.36 -11.46 7.49
N MET A 253 -12.58 -12.47 7.15
CA MET A 253 -11.33 -12.69 7.83
C MET A 253 -10.43 -11.51 7.46
N VAL A 254 -10.29 -10.61 8.42
CA VAL A 254 -9.42 -9.46 8.28
C VAL A 254 -7.99 -10.00 8.34
N LEU A 255 -7.24 -9.81 7.28
CA LEU A 255 -5.81 -10.09 7.31
C LEU A 255 -5.16 -9.01 8.15
N GLU A 256 -4.52 -9.43 9.24
CA GLU A 256 -3.64 -8.52 9.98
C GLU A 256 -2.41 -8.22 9.11
N SER A 257 -1.86 -7.02 9.27
CA SER A 257 -0.62 -6.65 8.63
C SER A 257 0.49 -7.65 8.97
N LEU A 258 1.32 -8.00 7.99
CA LEU A 258 2.46 -8.90 8.16
C LEU A 258 3.73 -8.18 8.62
N VAL A 259 3.64 -6.91 9.01
CA VAL A 259 4.79 -6.18 9.56
C VAL A 259 5.15 -6.79 10.92
N PRO A 260 6.35 -7.31 11.11
CA PRO A 260 6.79 -7.81 12.42
C PRO A 260 6.76 -6.69 13.46
N THR A 261 6.20 -6.97 14.61
CA THR A 261 6.18 -6.04 15.76
C THR A 261 7.43 -6.22 16.60
#